data_3a4342da8e550f9841e28810d87965d9
#
_entry.id   3a4342da8e550f9841e28810d87965d9
#
_cell.length_a   1.000
_cell.length_b   1.000
_cell.length_c   1.000
_cell.angle_alpha   90.00
_cell.angle_beta   90.00
_cell.angle_gamma   90.00
#
_symmetry.space_group_name_H-M   'P 1'
#
loop_
_entity.id
_entity.type
_entity.pdbx_description
1 polymer ?
#
loop_
_entity_poly.entity_id
_entity_poly.type
_entity_poly.pdbx_seq_one_letter_code
_entity_poly.pdbx_strand_id
1 'polypeptide(L)'
;MKFIKNNIYIEIDTNPLTFYTELGIIIRALFILNKDFTVIKIKIKIRNIRMKVVILAGGLGTRFSEESEFKPKPMIEIGEMPILWHIMKEYSYYGFNEFIICAGYKQHVIKEWFADYFLHTSDITFDFTQGNKVIIHNQHAEPWKVTVVDTGLHTMTGGRIKRIQSYVGDEPFLMTYGDGVCDVNIEKLVEFHREHRKIATLTSVLLEQDKGVLNIEEDNSVRSFREKNLKDGMPINAGYMVLEPEVFSYIKDDTTVFEKEPMERLAKEGQLMSYSHKGFWQCMDTKREKDILENLLKQGKAPWKKW
;
A
#
# COMPACT_ATOMS: atom_id res chain seq x y z
N MET A 1 21.34 -24.21 -12.35
CA MET A 1 21.06 -25.40 -13.15
C MET A 1 22.11 -26.46 -12.83
N LYS A 2 21.72 -27.61 -12.31
CA LYS A 2 22.65 -28.75 -12.01
C LYS A 2 22.29 -29.94 -12.91
N PHE A 3 23.23 -30.46 -13.62
CA PHE A 3 23.08 -31.66 -14.43
C PHE A 3 23.59 -32.88 -13.65
N ILE A 4 22.76 -33.88 -13.45
CA ILE A 4 23.16 -35.15 -12.84
C ILE A 4 22.54 -36.29 -13.69
N LYS A 5 23.39 -37.03 -14.42
CA LYS A 5 23.07 -38.26 -15.19
C LYS A 5 21.74 -38.15 -15.95
N ASN A 6 21.69 -37.39 -17.01
CA ASN A 6 20.52 -37.22 -17.90
C ASN A 6 19.22 -36.71 -17.25
N ASN A 7 19.29 -36.16 -16.04
CA ASN A 7 18.17 -35.49 -15.37
C ASN A 7 18.44 -34.02 -15.24
N ILE A 8 17.44 -33.19 -15.55
CA ILE A 8 17.48 -31.73 -15.30
C ILE A 8 16.64 -31.44 -14.05
N TYR A 9 17.27 -30.76 -13.08
CA TYR A 9 16.58 -30.19 -11.93
C TYR A 9 16.50 -28.69 -12.09
N ILE A 10 15.29 -28.14 -12.11
CA ILE A 10 15.04 -26.72 -12.17
C ILE A 10 14.36 -26.33 -10.87
N GLU A 11 14.98 -25.44 -10.11
CA GLU A 11 14.36 -24.78 -8.97
C GLU A 11 13.92 -23.40 -9.43
N ILE A 12 12.61 -23.14 -9.33
CA ILE A 12 11.99 -21.87 -9.68
C ILE A 12 11.56 -21.24 -8.38
N ASP A 13 12.17 -20.11 -8.04
CA ASP A 13 11.76 -19.25 -6.93
C ASP A 13 10.95 -18.11 -7.54
N THR A 14 9.63 -18.26 -7.58
CA THR A 14 8.73 -17.30 -8.24
C THR A 14 7.59 -16.90 -7.31
N ASN A 15 7.02 -15.74 -7.56
CA ASN A 15 5.82 -15.29 -6.87
C ASN A 15 4.55 -15.79 -7.58
N PRO A 16 3.40 -15.88 -6.87
CA PRO A 16 2.16 -16.36 -7.47
C PRO A 16 1.69 -15.57 -8.70
N LEU A 17 2.03 -14.29 -8.80
CA LEU A 17 1.59 -13.41 -9.88
C LEU A 17 2.40 -13.59 -11.17
N THR A 18 3.70 -13.87 -11.05
CA THR A 18 4.59 -14.11 -12.20
C THR A 18 4.68 -15.58 -12.58
N PHE A 19 4.19 -16.48 -11.72
CA PHE A 19 4.27 -17.92 -11.86
C PHE A 19 3.91 -18.45 -13.25
N TYR A 20 2.76 -18.05 -13.81
CA TYR A 20 2.31 -18.53 -15.12
C TYR A 20 3.18 -18.00 -16.25
N THR A 21 3.70 -16.78 -16.15
CA THR A 21 4.57 -16.17 -17.15
C THR A 21 5.94 -16.83 -17.15
N GLU A 22 6.55 -17.01 -15.99
CA GLU A 22 7.84 -17.68 -15.81
C GLU A 22 7.76 -19.17 -16.16
N LEU A 23 6.71 -19.85 -15.73
CA LEU A 23 6.45 -21.24 -16.09
C LEU A 23 6.32 -21.41 -17.61
N GLY A 24 5.63 -20.49 -18.29
CA GLY A 24 5.49 -20.48 -19.75
C GLY A 24 6.85 -20.33 -20.46
N ILE A 25 7.73 -19.46 -19.99
CA ILE A 25 9.08 -19.26 -20.52
C ILE A 25 9.92 -20.50 -20.32
N ILE A 26 9.87 -21.10 -19.12
CA ILE A 26 10.65 -22.30 -18.78
C ILE A 26 10.17 -23.51 -19.58
N ILE A 27 8.85 -23.71 -19.71
CA ILE A 27 8.30 -24.80 -20.54
C ILE A 27 8.75 -24.64 -21.99
N ARG A 28 8.74 -23.43 -22.56
CA ARG A 28 9.26 -23.18 -23.92
C ARG A 28 10.73 -23.47 -24.04
N ALA A 29 11.56 -23.03 -23.06
CA ALA A 29 13.00 -23.32 -23.04
C ALA A 29 13.29 -24.81 -22.94
N LEU A 30 12.52 -25.55 -22.11
CA LEU A 30 12.62 -27.00 -21.99
C LEU A 30 12.20 -27.74 -23.26
N PHE A 31 11.19 -27.24 -23.98
CA PHE A 31 10.77 -27.82 -25.27
C PHE A 31 11.84 -27.69 -26.35
N ILE A 32 12.62 -26.59 -26.30
CA ILE A 32 13.75 -26.36 -27.20
C ILE A 32 14.95 -27.27 -26.86
N LEU A 33 15.16 -27.56 -25.56
CA LEU A 33 16.31 -28.34 -25.07
C LEU A 33 16.03 -29.85 -25.04
N ASN A 34 14.79 -30.30 -25.26
CA ASN A 34 14.36 -31.67 -24.92
C ASN A 34 14.52 -32.65 -26.07
N LYS A 35 15.73 -32.81 -26.63
CA LYS A 35 15.97 -33.96 -27.52
C LYS A 35 16.59 -35.22 -26.85
N ASP A 36 17.13 -35.08 -25.62
CA ASP A 36 17.96 -36.11 -25.00
C ASP A 36 17.73 -36.41 -23.50
N PHE A 37 16.68 -35.90 -22.87
CA PHE A 37 16.48 -36.06 -21.42
C PHE A 37 15.26 -36.93 -21.07
N THR A 38 15.47 -37.96 -20.26
CA THR A 38 14.44 -38.94 -19.91
C THR A 38 13.52 -38.49 -18.77
N VAL A 39 13.96 -37.61 -17.85
CA VAL A 39 13.19 -37.11 -16.72
C VAL A 39 13.55 -35.68 -16.41
N ILE A 40 12.55 -34.82 -16.37
CA ILE A 40 12.67 -33.43 -15.91
C ILE A 40 11.92 -33.29 -14.57
N LYS A 41 12.64 -33.00 -13.49
CA LYS A 41 12.03 -32.69 -12.19
C LYS A 41 12.07 -31.18 -11.98
N ILE A 42 10.90 -30.57 -11.91
CA ILE A 42 10.73 -29.13 -11.62
C ILE A 42 10.32 -29.01 -10.15
N LYS A 43 11.14 -28.37 -9.34
CA LYS A 43 10.80 -27.98 -7.97
C LYS A 43 10.43 -26.51 -7.98
N ILE A 44 9.15 -26.23 -7.84
CA ILE A 44 8.63 -24.88 -7.79
C ILE A 44 8.58 -24.47 -6.33
N LYS A 45 9.30 -23.42 -5.99
CA LYS A 45 9.22 -22.75 -4.70
C LYS A 45 8.49 -21.42 -4.93
N ILE A 46 7.18 -21.46 -4.70
CA ILE A 46 6.40 -20.21 -4.71
C ILE A 46 6.84 -19.41 -3.50
N ARG A 47 7.46 -18.26 -3.75
CA ARG A 47 7.74 -17.27 -2.69
C ARG A 47 6.40 -16.76 -2.20
N ASN A 48 5.93 -17.29 -1.08
CA ASN A 48 4.87 -16.62 -0.31
C ASN A 48 5.46 -15.31 0.22
N ILE A 49 5.27 -14.22 -0.50
CA ILE A 49 5.62 -12.87 0.00
C ILE A 49 4.60 -12.55 1.09
N ARG A 50 4.87 -13.02 2.31
CA ARG A 50 4.03 -12.76 3.49
C ARG A 50 4.44 -11.46 4.16
N MET A 51 4.48 -10.36 3.40
CA MET A 51 4.63 -9.03 4.01
C MET A 51 3.26 -8.55 4.45
N LYS A 52 3.18 -8.06 5.67
CA LYS A 52 1.98 -7.40 6.19
C LYS A 52 1.93 -5.97 5.68
N VAL A 53 0.74 -5.45 5.48
CA VAL A 53 0.51 -4.05 5.09
C VAL A 53 -0.01 -3.28 6.29
N VAL A 54 0.75 -2.31 6.74
CA VAL A 54 0.38 -1.40 7.82
C VAL A 54 -0.27 -0.16 7.20
N ILE A 55 -1.48 0.18 7.66
CA ILE A 55 -2.21 1.36 7.18
C ILE A 55 -2.44 2.32 8.36
N LEU A 56 -1.91 3.54 8.25
CA LEU A 56 -2.11 4.58 9.25
C LEU A 56 -3.48 5.23 9.07
N ALA A 57 -4.41 4.94 9.95
CA ALA A 57 -5.83 5.31 9.88
C ALA A 57 -6.36 6.01 11.15
N GLY A 58 -5.47 6.52 12.01
CA GLY A 58 -5.85 7.01 13.34
C GLY A 58 -5.93 8.53 13.51
N GLY A 59 -5.65 9.31 12.46
CA GLY A 59 -5.64 10.78 12.50
C GLY A 59 -7.03 11.41 12.67
N LEU A 60 -7.07 12.63 13.20
CA LEU A 60 -8.33 13.39 13.43
C LEU A 60 -9.02 13.88 12.15
N GLY A 61 -8.31 13.96 11.02
CA GLY A 61 -8.87 14.40 9.73
C GLY A 61 -9.33 15.85 9.67
N THR A 62 -8.76 16.74 10.51
CA THR A 62 -9.22 18.13 10.72
C THR A 62 -9.31 19.00 9.47
N ARG A 63 -8.55 18.66 8.41
CA ARG A 63 -8.58 19.40 7.12
C ARG A 63 -9.80 19.08 6.26
N PHE A 64 -10.50 17.99 6.54
CA PHE A 64 -11.68 17.51 5.82
C PHE A 64 -12.91 17.59 6.74
N SER A 65 -13.24 18.81 7.24
CA SER A 65 -14.14 19.02 8.37
C SER A 65 -15.58 18.51 8.19
N GLU A 66 -16.15 18.63 7.00
CA GLU A 66 -17.57 18.33 6.76
C GLU A 66 -17.93 16.82 6.86
N GLU A 67 -17.09 15.93 6.33
CA GLU A 67 -17.34 14.48 6.37
C GLU A 67 -16.60 13.79 7.53
N SER A 68 -15.45 14.33 7.96
CA SER A 68 -14.66 13.75 9.06
C SER A 68 -15.31 13.94 10.44
N GLU A 69 -16.32 14.83 10.56
CA GLU A 69 -17.13 14.92 11.76
C GLU A 69 -17.90 13.63 12.07
N PHE A 70 -18.28 12.85 11.07
CA PHE A 70 -19.08 11.64 11.24
C PHE A 70 -18.26 10.34 11.07
N LYS A 71 -17.28 10.33 10.18
CA LYS A 71 -16.44 9.15 9.86
C LYS A 71 -14.95 9.50 9.95
N PRO A 72 -14.06 8.58 10.36
CA PRO A 72 -12.64 8.81 10.21
C PRO A 72 -12.29 8.86 8.72
N LYS A 73 -11.33 9.69 8.34
CA LYS A 73 -10.96 9.97 6.95
C LYS A 73 -10.81 8.72 6.06
N PRO A 74 -10.16 7.61 6.53
CA PRO A 74 -10.06 6.39 5.75
C PRO A 74 -11.40 5.70 5.42
N MET A 75 -12.49 6.08 6.12
CA MET A 75 -13.84 5.57 5.91
C MET A 75 -14.72 6.49 5.06
N ILE A 76 -14.15 7.57 4.51
CA ILE A 76 -14.84 8.40 3.53
C ILE A 76 -14.88 7.64 2.19
N GLU A 77 -16.06 7.59 1.60
CA GLU A 77 -16.32 6.81 0.41
C GLU A 77 -15.88 7.53 -0.87
N ILE A 78 -15.32 6.76 -1.80
CA ILE A 78 -15.10 7.11 -3.19
C ILE A 78 -15.90 6.10 -4.02
N GLY A 79 -16.95 6.55 -4.69
CA GLY A 79 -17.97 5.67 -5.19
C GLY A 79 -18.76 5.05 -4.03
N GLU A 80 -18.89 3.75 -4.02
CA GLU A 80 -19.65 3.00 -3.01
C GLU A 80 -18.78 2.43 -1.88
N MET A 81 -17.46 2.65 -1.91
CA MET A 81 -16.52 2.00 -1.01
C MET A 81 -15.59 3.02 -0.33
N PRO A 82 -15.21 2.80 0.96
CA PRO A 82 -14.25 3.64 1.66
C PRO A 82 -12.91 3.70 0.93
N ILE A 83 -12.20 4.85 1.00
CA ILE A 83 -10.84 4.95 0.43
C ILE A 83 -9.92 3.88 1.00
N LEU A 84 -10.09 3.49 2.26
CA LEU A 84 -9.38 2.38 2.89
C LEU A 84 -9.52 1.07 2.10
N TRP A 85 -10.72 0.78 1.63
CA TRP A 85 -10.99 -0.41 0.80
C TRP A 85 -10.23 -0.35 -0.52
N HIS A 86 -10.22 0.81 -1.19
CA HIS A 86 -9.47 1.01 -2.43
C HIS A 86 -7.98 0.77 -2.24
N ILE A 87 -7.41 1.31 -1.16
CA ILE A 87 -6.00 1.08 -0.78
C ILE A 87 -5.73 -0.42 -0.55
N MET A 88 -6.59 -1.09 0.20
CA MET A 88 -6.44 -2.53 0.46
C MET A 88 -6.56 -3.36 -0.81
N LYS A 89 -7.46 -3.01 -1.74
CA LYS A 89 -7.59 -3.66 -3.05
C LYS A 89 -6.34 -3.50 -3.90
N GLU A 90 -5.70 -2.32 -3.85
CA GLU A 90 -4.45 -2.07 -4.56
C GLU A 90 -3.35 -3.03 -4.10
N TYR A 91 -3.14 -3.16 -2.78
CA TYR A 91 -2.18 -4.12 -2.23
C TYR A 91 -2.58 -5.57 -2.51
N SER A 92 -3.87 -5.89 -2.41
CA SER A 92 -4.41 -7.22 -2.67
C SER A 92 -4.21 -7.66 -4.12
N TYR A 93 -4.27 -6.72 -5.09
CA TYR A 93 -3.96 -6.98 -6.50
C TYR A 93 -2.55 -7.55 -6.69
N TYR A 94 -1.60 -7.17 -5.83
CA TYR A 94 -0.22 -7.69 -5.81
C TYR A 94 -0.02 -8.86 -4.83
N GLY A 95 -1.10 -9.43 -4.29
CA GLY A 95 -1.06 -10.61 -3.41
C GLY A 95 -0.84 -10.33 -1.93
N PHE A 96 -0.79 -9.07 -1.50
CA PHE A 96 -0.65 -8.68 -0.09
C PHE A 96 -2.04 -8.58 0.55
N ASN A 97 -2.43 -9.60 1.33
CA ASN A 97 -3.77 -9.77 1.88
C ASN A 97 -3.82 -9.76 3.43
N GLU A 98 -2.70 -9.48 4.11
CA GLU A 98 -2.66 -9.36 5.57
C GLU A 98 -2.43 -7.90 5.96
N PHE A 99 -3.44 -7.30 6.60
CA PHE A 99 -3.49 -5.87 6.91
C PHE A 99 -3.49 -5.61 8.41
N ILE A 100 -2.71 -4.61 8.85
CA ILE A 100 -2.72 -4.07 10.20
C ILE A 100 -3.12 -2.60 10.09
N ILE A 101 -4.31 -2.27 10.59
CA ILE A 101 -4.87 -0.92 10.53
C ILE A 101 -4.62 -0.23 11.87
N CYS A 102 -3.77 0.81 11.86
CA CYS A 102 -3.48 1.64 13.02
C CYS A 102 -4.62 2.64 13.23
N ALA A 103 -5.66 2.24 13.95
CA ALA A 103 -6.83 3.05 14.21
C ALA A 103 -6.65 3.98 15.43
N GLY A 104 -7.46 5.01 15.52
CA GLY A 104 -7.46 5.98 16.63
C GLY A 104 -8.80 6.72 16.67
N TYR A 105 -8.86 7.91 16.04
CA TYR A 105 -10.11 8.66 15.97
C TYR A 105 -11.23 7.83 15.34
N LYS A 106 -12.38 7.75 16.03
CA LYS A 106 -13.57 6.99 15.59
C LYS A 106 -13.27 5.56 15.12
N GLN A 107 -12.35 4.88 15.78
CA GLN A 107 -11.94 3.52 15.43
C GLN A 107 -13.08 2.51 15.36
N HIS A 108 -14.18 2.75 16.11
CA HIS A 108 -15.36 1.90 16.09
C HIS A 108 -15.98 1.80 14.70
N VAL A 109 -16.01 2.90 13.93
CA VAL A 109 -16.55 2.91 12.56
C VAL A 109 -15.75 1.96 11.63
N ILE A 110 -14.42 1.91 11.79
CA ILE A 110 -13.58 0.98 11.03
C ILE A 110 -13.88 -0.47 11.45
N LYS A 111 -13.99 -0.73 12.76
CA LYS A 111 -14.26 -2.06 13.30
C LYS A 111 -15.64 -2.58 12.91
N GLU A 112 -16.66 -1.75 13.00
CA GLU A 112 -18.05 -2.06 12.60
C GLU A 112 -18.10 -2.39 11.11
N TRP A 113 -17.46 -1.59 10.25
CA TRP A 113 -17.42 -1.84 8.82
C TRP A 113 -16.82 -3.23 8.48
N PHE A 114 -15.71 -3.63 9.12
CA PHE A 114 -15.14 -4.96 8.92
C PHE A 114 -15.96 -6.09 9.54
N ALA A 115 -16.61 -5.84 10.68
CA ALA A 115 -17.50 -6.83 11.32
C ALA A 115 -18.67 -7.21 10.41
N ASP A 116 -19.20 -6.25 9.66
CA ASP A 116 -20.33 -6.43 8.76
C ASP A 116 -19.96 -6.62 7.28
N TYR A 117 -18.67 -6.52 6.94
CA TYR A 117 -18.18 -6.54 5.56
C TYR A 117 -18.69 -7.75 4.77
N PHE A 118 -18.62 -8.95 5.35
CA PHE A 118 -19.05 -10.17 4.68
C PHE A 118 -20.58 -10.22 4.48
N LEU A 119 -21.36 -9.54 5.34
CA LEU A 119 -22.80 -9.41 5.17
C LEU A 119 -23.15 -8.54 3.94
N HIS A 120 -22.42 -7.45 3.76
CA HIS A 120 -22.68 -6.51 2.65
C HIS A 120 -22.19 -7.02 1.28
N THR A 121 -21.29 -7.99 1.28
CA THR A 121 -20.69 -8.54 0.04
C THR A 121 -21.24 -9.93 -0.33
N SER A 122 -22.24 -10.43 0.37
CA SER A 122 -22.79 -11.78 0.18
C SER A 122 -24.30 -11.76 -0.01
N ASP A 123 -24.83 -12.76 -0.70
CA ASP A 123 -26.27 -13.03 -0.70
C ASP A 123 -26.65 -13.72 0.61
N ILE A 124 -27.66 -13.20 1.33
CA ILE A 124 -28.01 -13.65 2.67
C ILE A 124 -29.50 -13.91 2.81
N THR A 125 -29.83 -15.02 3.46
CA THR A 125 -31.18 -15.28 3.97
C THR A 125 -31.21 -15.10 5.47
N PHE A 126 -32.03 -14.20 5.95
CA PHE A 126 -32.38 -14.06 7.37
C PHE A 126 -33.68 -14.81 7.63
N ASP A 127 -33.62 -15.91 8.35
CA ASP A 127 -34.80 -16.71 8.70
C ASP A 127 -35.24 -16.43 10.14
N PHE A 128 -36.20 -15.57 10.26
CA PHE A 128 -36.80 -15.19 11.57
C PHE A 128 -37.82 -16.22 12.08
N THR A 129 -38.20 -17.21 11.26
CA THR A 129 -39.12 -18.28 11.65
C THR A 129 -38.44 -19.38 12.45
N GLN A 130 -37.12 -19.52 12.34
CA GLN A 130 -36.31 -20.54 12.98
C GLN A 130 -35.25 -19.97 13.94
N GLY A 131 -35.59 -18.99 14.75
CA GLY A 131 -34.71 -18.46 15.79
C GLY A 131 -33.61 -17.56 15.28
N ASN A 132 -33.90 -16.69 14.32
CA ASN A 132 -32.95 -15.71 13.72
C ASN A 132 -31.72 -16.38 13.04
N LYS A 133 -31.94 -17.43 12.30
CA LYS A 133 -30.89 -18.14 11.56
C LYS A 133 -30.41 -17.28 10.39
N VAL A 134 -29.09 -17.14 10.25
CA VAL A 134 -28.46 -16.47 9.11
C VAL A 134 -27.83 -17.53 8.21
N ILE A 135 -28.16 -17.51 6.93
CA ILE A 135 -27.61 -18.40 5.90
C ILE A 135 -26.91 -17.52 4.87
N ILE A 136 -25.61 -17.69 4.73
CA ILE A 136 -24.79 -16.98 3.75
C ILE A 136 -24.71 -17.83 2.50
N HIS A 137 -25.13 -17.27 1.37
CA HIS A 137 -24.95 -17.81 0.03
C HIS A 137 -23.74 -17.13 -0.61
N ASN A 138 -23.34 -17.41 -1.79
CA ASN A 138 -22.34 -16.71 -2.62
C ASN A 138 -21.49 -15.66 -1.89
N GLN A 139 -20.44 -16.11 -1.19
CA GLN A 139 -19.55 -15.20 -0.47
C GLN A 139 -18.59 -14.54 -1.46
N HIS A 140 -18.65 -13.20 -1.56
CA HIS A 140 -17.79 -12.38 -2.42
C HIS A 140 -16.81 -11.50 -1.61
N ALA A 141 -16.69 -11.75 -0.30
CA ALA A 141 -15.72 -11.03 0.53
C ALA A 141 -14.28 -11.30 0.07
N GLU A 142 -13.46 -10.28 0.11
CA GLU A 142 -12.05 -10.39 -0.21
C GLU A 142 -11.33 -11.34 0.78
N PRO A 143 -10.31 -12.11 0.34
CA PRO A 143 -9.60 -13.06 1.19
C PRO A 143 -8.61 -12.34 2.13
N TRP A 144 -9.06 -11.31 2.82
CA TRP A 144 -8.23 -10.50 3.68
C TRP A 144 -8.18 -11.03 5.11
N LYS A 145 -6.99 -10.91 5.71
CA LYS A 145 -6.80 -11.00 7.15
C LYS A 145 -6.55 -9.60 7.68
N VAL A 146 -7.48 -9.07 8.47
CA VAL A 146 -7.45 -7.68 8.94
C VAL A 146 -7.35 -7.63 10.45
N THR A 147 -6.35 -6.91 10.95
CA THR A 147 -6.19 -6.60 12.37
C THR A 147 -6.35 -5.09 12.56
N VAL A 148 -7.39 -4.66 13.27
CA VAL A 148 -7.61 -3.25 13.60
C VAL A 148 -7.09 -3.00 15.02
N VAL A 149 -5.99 -2.25 15.14
CA VAL A 149 -5.32 -1.98 16.41
C VAL A 149 -5.69 -0.58 16.89
N ASP A 150 -6.13 -0.48 18.14
CA ASP A 150 -6.26 0.82 18.82
C ASP A 150 -4.86 1.36 19.13
N THR A 151 -4.43 2.32 18.35
CA THR A 151 -3.13 2.97 18.54
C THR A 151 -3.22 4.30 19.32
N GLY A 152 -4.39 4.60 19.89
CA GLY A 152 -4.64 5.79 20.70
C GLY A 152 -5.07 7.01 19.87
N LEU A 153 -5.83 7.90 20.52
CA LEU A 153 -6.39 9.09 19.87
C LEU A 153 -5.31 10.14 19.56
N HIS A 154 -4.42 10.40 20.51
CA HIS A 154 -3.43 11.48 20.44
C HIS A 154 -2.02 11.00 20.04
N THR A 155 -1.88 9.73 19.71
CA THR A 155 -0.62 9.15 19.27
C THR A 155 -0.24 9.66 17.89
N MET A 156 1.02 10.07 17.74
CA MET A 156 1.57 10.53 16.45
C MET A 156 1.93 9.34 15.54
N THR A 157 2.25 9.63 14.28
CA THR A 157 2.50 8.61 13.25
C THR A 157 3.53 7.57 13.65
N GLY A 158 4.68 7.99 14.18
CA GLY A 158 5.71 7.10 14.71
C GLY A 158 5.22 6.26 15.89
N GLY A 159 4.54 6.90 16.86
CA GLY A 159 3.98 6.18 17.99
C GLY A 159 2.99 5.09 17.57
N ARG A 160 2.15 5.33 16.54
CA ARG A 160 1.25 4.29 15.99
C ARG A 160 2.02 3.12 15.41
N ILE A 161 3.08 3.40 14.66
CA ILE A 161 3.97 2.37 14.13
C ILE A 161 4.61 1.59 15.29
N LYS A 162 5.10 2.25 16.33
CA LYS A 162 5.71 1.58 17.50
C LYS A 162 4.75 0.62 18.20
N ARG A 163 3.49 1.03 18.36
CA ARG A 163 2.45 0.24 19.06
C ARG A 163 2.07 -1.05 18.34
N ILE A 164 2.33 -1.15 17.04
CA ILE A 164 2.00 -2.36 16.27
C ILE A 164 3.19 -3.29 16.07
N GLN A 165 4.33 -3.04 16.70
CA GLN A 165 5.55 -3.85 16.56
C GLN A 165 5.30 -5.33 16.81
N SER A 166 4.55 -5.70 17.85
CA SER A 166 4.22 -7.10 18.17
C SER A 166 3.31 -7.77 17.13
N TYR A 167 2.52 -6.99 16.39
CA TYR A 167 1.68 -7.50 15.30
C TYR A 167 2.45 -7.67 14.00
N VAL A 168 3.44 -6.82 13.76
CA VAL A 168 4.34 -6.92 12.59
C VAL A 168 5.27 -8.11 12.75
N GLY A 169 5.93 -8.25 13.91
CA GLY A 169 6.97 -9.25 14.15
C GLY A 169 8.33 -8.81 13.61
N ASP A 170 9.14 -9.79 13.21
CA ASP A 170 10.54 -9.59 12.79
C ASP A 170 10.71 -9.64 11.26
N GLU A 171 9.62 -9.52 10.50
CA GLU A 171 9.65 -9.54 9.04
C GLU A 171 9.49 -8.13 8.46
N PRO A 172 10.07 -7.84 7.28
CA PRO A 172 9.81 -6.60 6.57
C PRO A 172 8.31 -6.41 6.32
N PHE A 173 7.86 -5.16 6.29
CA PHE A 173 6.46 -4.83 6.09
C PHE A 173 6.26 -3.64 5.17
N LEU A 174 5.10 -3.61 4.55
CA LEU A 174 4.64 -2.49 3.76
C LEU A 174 3.90 -1.50 4.67
N MET A 175 4.05 -0.21 4.42
CA MET A 175 3.33 0.83 5.14
C MET A 175 2.75 1.87 4.18
N THR A 176 1.53 2.33 4.49
CA THR A 176 0.92 3.45 3.78
C THR A 176 0.01 4.28 4.69
N TYR A 177 -0.35 5.49 4.22
CA TYR A 177 -1.38 6.30 4.84
C TYR A 177 -2.76 5.85 4.36
N GLY A 178 -3.78 6.06 5.20
CA GLY A 178 -5.16 5.62 4.93
C GLY A 178 -6.00 6.61 4.13
N ASP A 179 -5.37 7.51 3.38
CA ASP A 179 -6.05 8.64 2.74
C ASP A 179 -5.55 8.98 1.33
N GLY A 180 -4.73 8.14 0.73
CA GLY A 180 -4.21 8.34 -0.63
C GLY A 180 -4.18 7.07 -1.45
N VAL A 181 -4.47 7.19 -2.74
CA VAL A 181 -4.41 6.11 -3.73
C VAL A 181 -3.34 6.39 -4.79
N CYS A 182 -2.75 5.33 -5.34
CA CYS A 182 -1.63 5.40 -6.26
C CYS A 182 -1.69 4.24 -7.26
N ASP A 183 -1.11 4.40 -8.43
CA ASP A 183 -0.96 3.27 -9.37
C ASP A 183 0.45 2.67 -9.34
N VAL A 184 1.19 2.88 -8.23
CA VAL A 184 2.54 2.33 -8.05
C VAL A 184 2.54 0.81 -8.19
N ASN A 185 3.59 0.28 -8.79
CA ASN A 185 3.80 -1.16 -8.83
C ASN A 185 4.45 -1.61 -7.52
N ILE A 186 3.62 -2.18 -6.61
CA ILE A 186 4.05 -2.61 -5.27
C ILE A 186 5.11 -3.72 -5.36
N GLU A 187 5.00 -4.62 -6.33
CA GLU A 187 6.00 -5.69 -6.53
C GLU A 187 7.38 -5.12 -6.84
N LYS A 188 7.46 -4.18 -7.79
CA LYS A 188 8.72 -3.50 -8.13
C LYS A 188 9.26 -2.63 -6.98
N LEU A 189 8.38 -2.03 -6.18
CA LEU A 189 8.78 -1.31 -4.97
C LEU A 189 9.46 -2.25 -3.97
N VAL A 190 8.90 -3.44 -3.75
CA VAL A 190 9.47 -4.48 -2.87
C VAL A 190 10.77 -5.04 -3.44
N GLU A 191 10.85 -5.27 -4.75
CA GLU A 191 12.09 -5.70 -5.42
C GLU A 191 13.20 -4.67 -5.22
N PHE A 192 12.94 -3.41 -5.51
CA PHE A 192 13.86 -2.31 -5.30
C PHE A 192 14.36 -2.23 -3.84
N HIS A 193 13.45 -2.36 -2.88
CA HIS A 193 13.80 -2.39 -1.46
C HIS A 193 14.78 -3.54 -1.13
N ARG A 194 14.52 -4.73 -1.61
CA ARG A 194 15.39 -5.91 -1.39
C ARG A 194 16.78 -5.78 -2.00
N GLU A 195 16.87 -5.12 -3.16
CA GLU A 195 18.15 -4.93 -3.87
C GLU A 195 19.13 -4.05 -3.08
N HIS A 196 18.68 -2.93 -2.52
CA HIS A 196 19.56 -2.00 -1.82
C HIS A 196 19.82 -2.36 -0.35
N ARG A 197 19.01 -3.23 0.28
CA ARG A 197 19.20 -3.74 1.66
C ARG A 197 19.33 -2.63 2.72
N LYS A 198 18.57 -1.54 2.56
CA LYS A 198 18.48 -0.46 3.56
C LYS A 198 17.21 -0.62 4.38
N ILE A 199 17.15 0.05 5.53
CA ILE A 199 16.06 -0.07 6.50
C ILE A 199 14.72 0.44 5.94
N ALA A 200 14.73 1.47 5.10
CA ALA A 200 13.51 2.08 4.61
C ALA A 200 13.58 2.45 3.13
N THR A 201 12.48 2.20 2.43
CA THR A 201 12.20 2.73 1.10
C THR A 201 10.90 3.52 1.15
N LEU A 202 10.92 4.75 0.66
CA LEU A 202 9.70 5.52 0.39
C LEU A 202 9.48 5.66 -1.11
N THR A 203 8.22 5.75 -1.52
CA THR A 203 7.86 6.13 -2.88
C THR A 203 7.81 7.64 -2.99
N SER A 204 8.51 8.22 -3.96
CA SER A 204 8.45 9.65 -4.27
C SER A 204 7.68 9.89 -5.56
N VAL A 205 6.90 10.97 -5.57
CA VAL A 205 6.21 11.51 -6.74
C VAL A 205 6.59 12.96 -6.97
N LEU A 206 6.60 13.40 -8.21
CA LEU A 206 6.76 14.81 -8.54
C LEU A 206 5.38 15.47 -8.46
N LEU A 207 5.22 16.39 -7.53
CA LEU A 207 4.01 17.19 -7.45
C LEU A 207 4.12 18.37 -8.42
N GLU A 208 3.15 18.48 -9.32
CA GLU A 208 3.06 19.66 -10.19
C GLU A 208 2.82 20.91 -9.35
N GLN A 209 3.59 21.96 -9.60
CA GLN A 209 3.32 23.26 -8.97
C GLN A 209 2.15 23.91 -9.69
N ASP A 210 1.09 24.22 -8.95
CA ASP A 210 -0.10 24.89 -9.47
C ASP A 210 0.10 26.39 -9.79
N LYS A 211 1.27 26.95 -9.42
CA LYS A 211 1.58 28.38 -9.52
C LYS A 211 2.87 28.62 -10.27
N GLY A 212 2.96 29.79 -10.93
CA GLY A 212 4.18 30.22 -11.57
C GLY A 212 5.33 30.42 -10.57
N VAL A 213 6.54 30.11 -10.98
CA VAL A 213 7.76 30.22 -10.19
C VAL A 213 8.41 31.58 -10.47
N LEU A 214 8.73 32.31 -9.41
CA LEU A 214 9.46 33.58 -9.45
C LEU A 214 10.90 33.36 -8.98
N ASN A 215 11.84 33.94 -9.70
CA ASN A 215 13.21 34.13 -9.21
C ASN A 215 13.36 35.60 -8.80
N ILE A 216 13.48 35.83 -7.50
CA ILE A 216 13.49 37.17 -6.89
C ILE A 216 14.92 37.44 -6.39
N GLU A 217 15.48 38.58 -6.78
CA GLU A 217 16.77 39.07 -6.32
C GLU A 217 16.64 39.74 -4.93
N GLU A 218 17.78 40.07 -4.30
CA GLU A 218 17.81 40.70 -2.95
C GLU A 218 17.13 42.07 -2.90
N ASP A 219 17.08 42.77 -4.02
CA ASP A 219 16.42 44.11 -4.18
C ASP A 219 14.93 43.99 -4.47
N ASN A 220 14.34 42.81 -4.36
CA ASN A 220 12.95 42.46 -4.72
C ASN A 220 12.63 42.53 -6.23
N SER A 221 13.61 42.72 -7.10
CA SER A 221 13.37 42.62 -8.54
C SER A 221 13.11 41.17 -8.95
N VAL A 222 12.19 40.96 -9.89
CA VAL A 222 11.87 39.65 -10.43
C VAL A 222 12.76 39.40 -11.64
N ARG A 223 13.81 38.58 -11.47
CA ARG A 223 14.75 38.23 -12.53
C ARG A 223 14.11 37.34 -13.61
N SER A 224 13.24 36.41 -13.21
CA SER A 224 12.48 35.59 -14.12
C SER A 224 11.14 35.18 -13.53
N PHE A 225 10.13 35.15 -14.39
CA PHE A 225 8.84 34.55 -14.16
C PHE A 225 8.68 33.38 -15.10
N ARG A 226 8.28 32.24 -14.56
CA ARG A 226 8.02 31.05 -15.36
C ARG A 226 6.67 30.46 -14.96
N GLU A 227 5.79 30.35 -15.95
CA GLU A 227 4.52 29.65 -15.78
C GLU A 227 4.77 28.17 -15.56
N LYS A 228 3.79 27.44 -15.01
CA LYS A 228 3.81 26.01 -14.69
C LYS A 228 4.68 25.15 -15.60
N ASN A 229 5.58 24.38 -15.02
CA ASN A 229 6.32 23.35 -15.73
C ASN A 229 6.44 22.11 -14.83
N LEU A 230 6.11 20.92 -15.37
CA LEU A 230 6.29 19.62 -14.72
C LEU A 230 7.70 19.39 -14.15
N LYS A 231 8.72 20.07 -14.74
CA LYS A 231 10.11 19.99 -14.28
C LYS A 231 10.41 20.78 -13.01
N ASP A 232 9.49 21.63 -12.56
CA ASP A 232 9.66 22.45 -11.36
C ASP A 232 9.12 21.78 -10.09
N GLY A 233 8.48 20.62 -10.21
CA GLY A 233 7.99 19.83 -9.10
C GLY A 233 9.13 19.32 -8.23
N MET A 234 9.03 19.52 -6.92
CA MET A 234 9.92 18.84 -5.97
C MET A 234 9.38 17.43 -5.69
N PRO A 235 10.27 16.43 -5.57
CA PRO A 235 9.87 15.11 -5.12
C PRO A 235 9.27 15.19 -3.71
N ILE A 236 8.09 14.62 -3.53
CA ILE A 236 7.45 14.49 -2.23
C ILE A 236 7.23 13.02 -1.88
N ASN A 237 7.06 12.74 -0.58
CA ASN A 237 6.70 11.42 -0.08
C ASN A 237 5.25 11.08 -0.45
N ALA A 238 5.06 10.05 -1.27
CA ALA A 238 3.74 9.56 -1.68
C ALA A 238 3.07 8.63 -0.65
N GLY A 239 3.77 8.27 0.43
CA GLY A 239 3.21 7.48 1.52
C GLY A 239 3.25 5.97 1.33
N TYR A 240 3.74 5.44 0.22
CA TYR A 240 3.92 4.01 -0.02
C TYR A 240 5.35 3.62 0.33
N MET A 241 5.51 2.77 1.34
CA MET A 241 6.81 2.47 1.93
C MET A 241 7.03 0.97 2.11
N VAL A 242 8.30 0.56 2.11
CA VAL A 242 8.76 -0.74 2.60
C VAL A 242 9.74 -0.50 3.73
N LEU A 243 9.53 -1.16 4.84
CA LEU A 243 10.28 -0.93 6.08
C LEU A 243 10.79 -2.26 6.65
N GLU A 244 12.05 -2.27 7.07
CA GLU A 244 12.61 -3.36 7.85
C GLU A 244 12.25 -3.19 9.34
N PRO A 245 12.20 -4.27 10.14
CA PRO A 245 11.87 -4.20 11.57
C PRO A 245 12.76 -3.29 12.38
N GLU A 246 14.00 -3.05 11.94
CA GLU A 246 14.94 -2.14 12.57
C GLU A 246 14.41 -0.71 12.70
N VAL A 247 13.43 -0.33 11.87
CA VAL A 247 12.76 0.98 11.91
C VAL A 247 12.16 1.27 13.29
N PHE A 248 11.72 0.25 14.03
CA PHE A 248 11.18 0.42 15.38
C PHE A 248 12.18 1.01 16.37
N SER A 249 13.48 0.85 16.15
CA SER A 249 14.53 1.44 16.98
C SER A 249 14.70 2.95 16.79
N TYR A 250 14.18 3.50 15.68
CA TYR A 250 14.18 4.93 15.40
C TYR A 250 13.01 5.67 16.05
N ILE A 251 12.04 4.95 16.58
CA ILE A 251 10.83 5.51 17.18
C ILE A 251 10.93 5.45 18.69
N LYS A 252 10.90 6.60 19.34
CA LYS A 252 11.07 6.74 20.79
C LYS A 252 9.79 6.38 21.54
N ASP A 253 8.71 7.09 21.29
CA ASP A 253 7.46 7.02 22.04
C ASP A 253 6.24 7.47 21.19
N ASP A 254 5.08 7.58 21.85
CA ASP A 254 3.82 7.98 21.23
C ASP A 254 3.81 9.39 20.63
N THR A 255 4.70 10.27 21.08
CA THR A 255 4.80 11.65 20.57
C THR A 255 5.66 11.77 19.33
N THR A 256 6.33 10.68 18.94
CA THR A 256 7.21 10.64 17.77
C THR A 256 6.41 10.79 16.48
N VAL A 257 6.74 11.81 15.70
CA VAL A 257 6.26 11.99 14.32
C VAL A 257 7.22 11.27 13.39
N PHE A 258 6.76 10.25 12.69
CA PHE A 258 7.62 9.37 11.87
C PHE A 258 8.35 10.13 10.75
N GLU A 259 7.67 11.11 10.17
CA GLU A 259 8.14 11.94 9.05
C GLU A 259 9.20 12.99 9.46
N LYS A 260 9.51 13.11 10.76
CA LYS A 260 10.52 14.01 11.31
C LYS A 260 11.78 13.24 11.70
N GLU A 261 12.12 13.25 12.99
CA GLU A 261 13.37 12.66 13.51
C GLU A 261 13.67 11.24 12.99
N PRO A 262 12.73 10.28 12.96
CA PRO A 262 13.04 8.95 12.43
C PRO A 262 13.48 8.97 10.97
N MET A 263 12.73 9.64 10.10
CA MET A 263 13.07 9.73 8.67
C MET A 263 14.34 10.55 8.43
N GLU A 264 14.56 11.64 9.17
CA GLU A 264 15.76 12.46 9.10
C GLU A 264 17.00 11.67 9.52
N ARG A 265 16.91 10.86 10.59
CA ARG A 265 17.99 9.98 11.02
C ARG A 265 18.28 8.88 10.02
N LEU A 266 17.24 8.20 9.49
CA LEU A 266 17.40 7.19 8.45
C LEU A 266 18.09 7.79 7.21
N ALA A 267 17.72 9.00 6.79
CA ALA A 267 18.34 9.68 5.67
C ALA A 267 19.84 10.01 5.98
N LYS A 268 20.11 10.60 7.15
CA LYS A 268 21.48 10.95 7.57
C LYS A 268 22.41 9.73 7.68
N GLU A 269 21.86 8.59 8.11
CA GLU A 269 22.58 7.33 8.25
C GLU A 269 22.67 6.53 6.95
N GLY A 270 22.14 7.09 5.84
CA GLY A 270 22.13 6.43 4.52
C GLY A 270 21.26 5.16 4.47
N GLN A 271 20.23 5.09 5.34
CA GLN A 271 19.33 3.96 5.48
C GLN A 271 17.93 4.22 4.85
N LEU A 272 17.72 5.37 4.21
CA LEU A 272 16.50 5.75 3.51
C LEU A 272 16.76 5.83 2.00
N MET A 273 15.97 5.09 1.23
CA MET A 273 16.00 5.10 -0.23
C MET A 273 14.69 5.61 -0.81
N SER A 274 14.74 6.20 -2.00
CA SER A 274 13.57 6.71 -2.70
C SER A 274 13.32 5.92 -3.98
N TYR A 275 12.12 5.33 -4.08
CA TYR A 275 11.59 4.73 -5.30
C TYR A 275 10.79 5.79 -6.07
N SER A 276 11.32 6.24 -7.21
CA SER A 276 10.69 7.29 -8.02
C SER A 276 9.51 6.73 -8.81
N HIS A 277 8.30 7.22 -8.53
CA HIS A 277 7.07 6.90 -9.23
C HIS A 277 6.65 8.06 -10.13
N LYS A 278 6.33 7.74 -11.40
CA LYS A 278 5.95 8.74 -12.43
C LYS A 278 4.48 8.63 -12.85
N GLY A 279 3.74 7.72 -12.23
CA GLY A 279 2.34 7.49 -12.51
C GLY A 279 1.40 8.35 -11.66
N PHE A 280 0.21 7.86 -11.48
CA PHE A 280 -0.84 8.53 -10.72
C PHE A 280 -0.62 8.41 -9.21
N TRP A 281 -0.82 9.50 -8.52
CA TRP A 281 -0.93 9.56 -7.05
C TRP A 281 -1.87 10.70 -6.67
N GLN A 282 -2.77 10.44 -5.72
CA GLN A 282 -3.69 11.45 -5.20
C GLN A 282 -4.03 11.15 -3.75
N CYS A 283 -3.78 12.10 -2.85
CA CYS A 283 -4.36 12.10 -1.51
C CYS A 283 -5.77 12.71 -1.52
N MET A 284 -6.54 12.43 -0.47
CA MET A 284 -7.89 12.95 -0.27
C MET A 284 -7.92 13.82 0.99
N ASP A 285 -7.22 14.97 0.96
CA ASP A 285 -7.15 15.91 2.08
C ASP A 285 -8.33 16.90 2.11
N THR A 286 -8.95 17.12 0.97
CA THR A 286 -10.01 18.10 0.76
C THR A 286 -11.17 17.54 -0.05
N LYS A 287 -12.33 18.21 0.01
CA LYS A 287 -13.48 17.84 -0.84
C LYS A 287 -13.15 17.89 -2.33
N ARG A 288 -12.36 18.89 -2.77
CA ARG A 288 -11.91 18.99 -4.17
C ARG A 288 -11.15 17.75 -4.61
N GLU A 289 -10.27 17.23 -3.78
CA GLU A 289 -9.50 16.01 -4.07
C GLU A 289 -10.39 14.77 -4.08
N LYS A 290 -11.37 14.67 -3.17
CA LYS A 290 -12.41 13.64 -3.24
C LYS A 290 -13.16 13.69 -4.56
N ASP A 291 -13.62 14.87 -4.97
CA ASP A 291 -14.37 15.07 -6.22
C ASP A 291 -13.54 14.65 -7.45
N ILE A 292 -12.23 14.88 -7.43
CA ILE A 292 -11.31 14.40 -8.48
C ILE A 292 -11.33 12.85 -8.54
N LEU A 293 -11.16 12.18 -7.40
CA LEU A 293 -11.18 10.72 -7.32
C LEU A 293 -12.52 10.13 -7.75
N GLU A 294 -13.63 10.71 -7.29
CA GLU A 294 -14.99 10.35 -7.69
C GLU A 294 -15.20 10.45 -9.20
N ASN A 295 -14.75 11.55 -9.81
CA ASN A 295 -14.88 11.78 -11.24
C ASN A 295 -14.07 10.76 -12.05
N LEU A 296 -12.83 10.45 -11.63
CA LEU A 296 -12.01 9.44 -12.26
C LEU A 296 -12.69 8.06 -12.21
N LEU A 297 -13.28 7.72 -11.07
CA LEU A 297 -13.98 6.45 -10.88
C LEU A 297 -15.24 6.37 -11.78
N LYS A 298 -16.07 7.43 -11.79
CA LYS A 298 -17.28 7.52 -12.63
C LYS A 298 -16.99 7.43 -14.12
N GLN A 299 -15.85 7.98 -14.55
CA GLN A 299 -15.41 7.90 -15.95
C GLN A 299 -14.76 6.55 -16.33
N GLY A 300 -14.60 5.62 -15.39
CA GLY A 300 -13.85 4.38 -15.60
C GLY A 300 -12.35 4.60 -15.89
N LYS A 301 -11.80 5.74 -15.45
CA LYS A 301 -10.41 6.14 -15.67
C LYS A 301 -9.59 6.19 -14.39
N ALA A 302 -10.00 5.50 -13.34
CA ALA A 302 -9.31 5.44 -12.06
C ALA A 302 -8.02 4.62 -12.17
N PRO A 303 -6.81 5.24 -12.19
CA PRO A 303 -5.56 4.52 -12.49
C PRO A 303 -5.17 3.53 -11.40
N TRP A 304 -5.59 3.75 -10.16
CA TRP A 304 -5.35 2.84 -9.04
C TRP A 304 -6.22 1.57 -9.08
N LYS A 305 -7.34 1.58 -9.85
CA LYS A 305 -8.26 0.44 -9.96
C LYS A 305 -7.76 -0.55 -11.00
N LYS A 306 -6.91 -1.48 -10.58
CA LYS A 306 -6.29 -2.52 -11.44
C LYS A 306 -7.05 -3.85 -11.43
N TRP A 307 -8.09 -3.99 -10.61
CA TRP A 307 -8.96 -5.16 -10.40
C TRP A 307 -10.29 -5.02 -11.08
#